data_600ca2b46f21185a2abb70f4b1d0dff5
#
_entry.id   600ca2b46f21185a2abb70f4b1d0dff5
#
_cell.length_a   1.000
_cell.length_b   1.000
_cell.length_c   1.000
_cell.angle_alpha   90.00
_cell.angle_beta   90.00
_cell.angle_gamma   90.00
#
_symmetry.space_group_name_H-M   'P 1'
#
loop_
_entity.id
_entity.type
_entity.pdbx_description
1 polymer ?
#
loop_
_entity_poly.entity_id
_entity_poly.type
_entity_poly.pdbx_seq_one_letter_code
_entity_poly.pdbx_strand_id
1 'polypeptide(L)'
;MQIIVEGWRFIYHSYCVANQFQLLEMLVKRSYPVGNRPRGQIELFHRDMPYIDPAWETKFSLFDRPNETLLRSINSPAVNQPADVTLRMYCPWDFSASSSAATWVFAATEWGIVTSTVLQGMGVKSIAQTGVNSETKIITPSAWSKAGLIRSGVEADRIAVVPLGIDPKIYYPVSGDRRQSLRERLGWSNYFIFLNIGGQTDRKGIRPLLKAFAAVVDKYPDARLVLKGSELLYPSRNEIAEACRVVLDDAERARVLPRLIYTGGQLSFAQIAEFYQAADAYVSPYLAEGFNLPVLEAAACGLPVICTAGGPTDDFTRSDFALPIESKFMAVASDGETLFILAPEWEHLTDLMRRAIEQPGIAAKARVAGPGFVAQNFTWRRVVDRLLEVMGGDKKREEKSIFEPIIL
;
A
#
# COMPACT_ATOMS: atom_id res chain seq x y z
N MET A 1 -21.84 -13.97 -13.05
CA MET A 1 -21.61 -12.54 -12.74
C MET A 1 -20.65 -11.98 -13.78
N GLN A 2 -21.09 -10.98 -14.53
CA GLN A 2 -20.26 -10.26 -15.49
C GLN A 2 -19.67 -9.03 -14.79
N ILE A 3 -18.34 -8.88 -14.85
CA ILE A 3 -17.62 -7.80 -14.22
C ILE A 3 -16.78 -7.06 -15.25
N ILE A 4 -16.97 -5.76 -15.34
CA ILE A 4 -16.08 -4.86 -16.08
C ILE A 4 -15.18 -4.17 -15.04
N VAL A 5 -13.87 -4.26 -15.23
CA VAL A 5 -12.91 -3.48 -14.45
C VAL A 5 -12.30 -2.42 -15.33
N GLU A 6 -12.46 -1.15 -14.93
CA GLU A 6 -11.84 0.00 -15.58
C GLU A 6 -10.67 0.46 -14.70
N GLY A 7 -9.43 0.41 -15.21
CA GLY A 7 -8.31 0.72 -14.34
C GLY A 7 -6.94 0.68 -15.00
N TRP A 8 -5.91 0.90 -14.22
CA TRP A 8 -4.53 0.89 -14.66
C TRP A 8 -3.90 -0.49 -14.54
N ARG A 9 -3.06 -0.85 -15.49
CA ARG A 9 -2.21 -2.05 -15.47
C ARG A 9 -0.77 -1.68 -15.84
N PHE A 10 0.18 -2.51 -15.47
CA PHE A 10 1.59 -2.51 -15.91
C PHE A 10 2.48 -1.36 -15.42
N ILE A 11 2.10 -0.63 -14.36
CA ILE A 11 2.95 0.32 -13.65
C ILE A 11 3.02 0.01 -12.15
N TYR A 12 4.09 0.42 -11.46
CA TYR A 12 4.27 0.19 -10.01
C TYR A 12 3.58 1.30 -9.19
N HIS A 13 2.30 1.53 -9.46
CA HIS A 13 1.43 2.42 -8.70
C HIS A 13 0.44 1.59 -7.88
N SER A 14 0.12 1.99 -6.65
CA SER A 14 -0.72 1.20 -5.72
C SER A 14 -2.07 0.77 -6.31
N TYR A 15 -2.75 1.64 -7.03
CA TYR A 15 -3.99 1.31 -7.77
C TYR A 15 -3.78 0.22 -8.81
N CYS A 16 -2.70 0.33 -9.57
CA CYS A 16 -2.34 -0.66 -10.58
C CYS A 16 -1.97 -2.00 -9.95
N VAL A 17 -1.17 -1.98 -8.88
CA VAL A 17 -0.80 -3.19 -8.14
C VAL A 17 -2.05 -3.91 -7.63
N ALA A 18 -2.95 -3.18 -6.94
CA ALA A 18 -4.19 -3.73 -6.44
C ALA A 18 -5.06 -4.29 -7.58
N ASN A 19 -5.26 -3.52 -8.66
CA ASN A 19 -6.06 -3.94 -9.80
C ASN A 19 -5.53 -5.26 -10.40
N GLN A 20 -4.24 -5.34 -10.69
CA GLN A 20 -3.66 -6.52 -11.37
C GLN A 20 -3.75 -7.79 -10.52
N PHE A 21 -3.45 -7.72 -9.23
CA PHE A 21 -3.57 -8.89 -8.37
C PHE A 21 -5.04 -9.32 -8.17
N GLN A 22 -5.97 -8.38 -8.09
CA GLN A 22 -7.40 -8.68 -8.04
C GLN A 22 -7.87 -9.35 -9.35
N LEU A 23 -7.43 -8.84 -10.52
CA LEU A 23 -7.73 -9.45 -11.81
C LEU A 23 -7.21 -10.89 -11.91
N LEU A 24 -5.96 -11.15 -11.49
CA LEU A 24 -5.38 -12.49 -11.48
C LEU A 24 -6.20 -13.46 -10.61
N GLU A 25 -6.58 -13.03 -9.40
CA GLU A 25 -7.41 -13.86 -8.51
C GLU A 25 -8.83 -14.09 -9.06
N MET A 26 -9.44 -13.09 -9.73
CA MET A 26 -10.73 -13.27 -10.40
C MET A 26 -10.63 -14.27 -11.53
N LEU A 27 -9.52 -14.28 -12.32
CA LEU A 27 -9.28 -15.27 -13.36
C LEU A 27 -9.12 -16.70 -12.78
N VAL A 28 -8.43 -16.83 -11.65
CA VAL A 28 -8.34 -18.11 -10.94
C VAL A 28 -9.72 -18.58 -10.49
N LYS A 29 -10.53 -17.69 -9.93
CA LYS A 29 -11.90 -17.99 -9.45
C LYS A 29 -12.89 -18.32 -10.58
N ARG A 30 -12.65 -17.84 -11.80
CA ARG A 30 -13.38 -18.28 -12.99
C ARG A 30 -13.33 -19.81 -13.17
N SER A 31 -12.23 -20.44 -12.75
CA SER A 31 -11.99 -21.88 -12.90
C SER A 31 -12.43 -22.72 -11.68
N TYR A 32 -12.78 -22.07 -10.54
CA TYR A 32 -13.13 -22.74 -9.29
C TYR A 32 -14.46 -22.20 -8.73
N PRO A 33 -15.24 -23.02 -7.98
CA PRO A 33 -16.44 -22.55 -7.31
C PRO A 33 -16.08 -21.53 -6.20
N VAL A 34 -16.85 -20.44 -6.09
CA VAL A 34 -16.74 -19.44 -5.04
C VAL A 34 -17.91 -19.63 -4.08
N GLY A 35 -17.64 -20.12 -2.87
CA GLY A 35 -18.69 -20.47 -1.90
C GLY A 35 -19.67 -21.48 -2.49
N ASN A 36 -20.97 -21.17 -2.42
CA ASN A 36 -22.05 -22.02 -2.98
C ASN A 36 -22.31 -21.78 -4.49
N ARG A 37 -21.50 -20.97 -5.18
CA ARG A 37 -21.68 -20.66 -6.61
C ARG A 37 -20.94 -21.71 -7.48
N PRO A 38 -21.58 -22.25 -8.54
CA PRO A 38 -20.96 -23.25 -9.41
C PRO A 38 -19.84 -22.64 -10.27
N ARG A 39 -18.97 -23.52 -10.85
CA ARG A 39 -17.89 -23.14 -11.78
C ARG A 39 -18.38 -22.27 -12.93
N GLY A 40 -17.56 -21.31 -13.37
CA GLY A 40 -17.82 -20.55 -14.60
C GLY A 40 -18.68 -19.29 -14.43
N GLN A 41 -18.93 -18.84 -13.20
CA GLN A 41 -19.86 -17.72 -12.96
C GLN A 41 -19.25 -16.30 -13.05
N ILE A 42 -17.94 -16.14 -13.22
CA ILE A 42 -17.32 -14.81 -13.42
C ILE A 42 -16.90 -14.69 -14.88
N GLU A 43 -17.52 -13.78 -15.59
CA GLU A 43 -17.06 -13.30 -16.88
C GLU A 43 -16.41 -11.92 -16.66
N LEU A 44 -15.11 -11.85 -16.97
CA LEU A 44 -14.27 -10.71 -16.63
C LEU A 44 -13.83 -9.97 -17.89
N PHE A 45 -14.03 -8.65 -17.88
CA PHE A 45 -13.56 -7.73 -18.89
C PHE A 45 -12.68 -6.66 -18.23
N HIS A 46 -11.73 -6.12 -18.98
CA HIS A 46 -10.90 -5.02 -18.51
C HIS A 46 -10.78 -3.91 -19.57
N ARG A 47 -11.00 -2.67 -19.15
CA ARG A 47 -10.73 -1.47 -19.94
C ARG A 47 -9.54 -0.74 -19.33
N ASP A 48 -8.47 -0.59 -20.11
CA ASP A 48 -7.32 0.23 -19.71
C ASP A 48 -7.71 1.71 -19.71
N MET A 49 -7.49 2.37 -18.58
CA MET A 49 -7.72 3.80 -18.41
C MET A 49 -6.41 4.57 -18.58
N PRO A 50 -6.44 5.80 -19.13
CA PRO A 50 -5.24 6.62 -19.27
C PRO A 50 -4.56 6.84 -17.92
N TYR A 51 -3.22 6.81 -17.89
CA TYR A 51 -2.46 7.22 -16.72
C TYR A 51 -2.61 8.73 -16.50
N ILE A 52 -2.44 9.18 -15.24
CA ILE A 52 -2.42 10.61 -14.90
C ILE A 52 -1.29 11.31 -15.65
N ASP A 53 -0.10 10.68 -15.65
CA ASP A 53 1.05 11.16 -16.38
C ASP A 53 1.38 10.18 -17.52
N PRO A 54 1.34 10.61 -18.79
CA PRO A 54 1.71 9.76 -19.91
C PRO A 54 3.14 9.22 -19.83
N ALA A 55 4.05 9.89 -19.09
CA ALA A 55 5.42 9.43 -18.88
C ALA A 55 5.51 8.18 -18.00
N TRP A 56 4.45 7.78 -17.32
CA TRP A 56 4.41 6.56 -16.50
C TRP A 56 4.40 5.27 -17.31
N GLU A 57 4.25 5.35 -18.61
CA GLU A 57 4.32 4.17 -19.47
C GLU A 57 5.67 3.47 -19.32
N THR A 58 5.66 2.15 -19.08
CA THR A 58 6.87 1.36 -18.93
C THR A 58 6.83 0.11 -19.80
N LYS A 59 8.00 -0.28 -20.30
CA LYS A 59 8.21 -1.57 -20.97
C LYS A 59 8.68 -2.67 -20.03
N PHE A 60 8.88 -2.33 -18.75
CA PHE A 60 9.35 -3.26 -17.74
C PHE A 60 8.20 -4.11 -17.20
N SER A 61 8.36 -5.43 -17.21
CA SER A 61 7.39 -6.35 -16.63
C SER A 61 7.53 -6.44 -15.11
N LEU A 62 6.42 -6.21 -14.40
CA LEU A 62 6.34 -6.34 -12.93
C LEU A 62 6.14 -7.79 -12.50
N PHE A 63 5.48 -8.59 -13.34
CA PHE A 63 5.15 -9.98 -13.10
C PHE A 63 6.06 -10.94 -13.86
N ASP A 64 6.00 -12.21 -13.51
CA ASP A 64 6.50 -13.27 -14.36
C ASP A 64 5.70 -13.37 -15.69
N ARG A 65 6.29 -13.99 -16.68
CA ARG A 65 5.68 -14.09 -18.01
C ARG A 65 4.31 -14.77 -18.03
N PRO A 66 4.03 -15.84 -17.24
CA PRO A 66 2.70 -16.44 -17.18
C PRO A 66 1.63 -15.47 -16.67
N ASN A 67 1.86 -14.77 -15.56
CA ASN A 67 0.91 -13.84 -14.98
C ASN A 67 0.68 -12.62 -15.90
N GLU A 68 1.72 -12.10 -16.51
CA GLU A 68 1.58 -11.01 -17.49
C GLU A 68 0.74 -11.45 -18.69
N THR A 69 0.97 -12.66 -19.22
CA THR A 69 0.19 -13.21 -20.34
C THR A 69 -1.30 -13.34 -19.95
N LEU A 70 -1.60 -13.81 -18.75
CA LEU A 70 -2.97 -13.90 -18.24
C LEU A 70 -3.63 -12.52 -18.16
N LEU A 71 -2.94 -11.51 -17.60
CA LEU A 71 -3.47 -10.14 -17.53
C LEU A 71 -3.76 -9.55 -18.92
N ARG A 72 -2.88 -9.80 -19.90
CA ARG A 72 -3.05 -9.33 -21.28
C ARG A 72 -4.14 -10.08 -22.05
N SER A 73 -4.51 -11.29 -21.63
CA SER A 73 -5.57 -12.10 -22.26
C SER A 73 -7.00 -11.69 -21.86
N ILE A 74 -7.16 -10.77 -20.90
CA ILE A 74 -8.49 -10.29 -20.50
C ILE A 74 -9.07 -9.44 -21.62
N ASN A 75 -10.24 -9.82 -22.10
CA ASN A 75 -10.92 -9.11 -23.18
C ASN A 75 -11.34 -7.69 -22.75
N SER A 76 -11.26 -6.74 -23.69
CA SER A 76 -11.87 -5.43 -23.50
C SER A 76 -13.39 -5.51 -23.68
N PRO A 77 -14.18 -4.79 -22.86
CA PRO A 77 -15.63 -4.74 -23.07
C PRO A 77 -15.99 -3.96 -24.33
N ALA A 78 -17.11 -4.29 -24.96
CA ALA A 78 -17.68 -3.47 -26.01
C ALA A 78 -18.08 -2.08 -25.46
N VAL A 79 -18.29 -1.12 -26.36
CA VAL A 79 -18.79 0.21 -25.97
C VAL A 79 -20.20 0.04 -25.39
N ASN A 80 -20.42 0.61 -24.20
CA ASN A 80 -21.68 0.51 -23.44
C ASN A 80 -22.14 -0.93 -23.16
N GLN A 81 -21.20 -1.90 -23.09
CA GLN A 81 -21.53 -3.26 -22.71
C GLN A 81 -22.17 -3.27 -21.31
N PRO A 82 -23.39 -3.81 -21.15
CA PRO A 82 -23.98 -3.99 -19.85
C PRO A 82 -23.28 -5.14 -19.10
N ALA A 83 -23.17 -5.01 -17.79
CA ALA A 83 -22.66 -6.06 -16.91
C ALA A 83 -23.40 -6.02 -15.56
N ASP A 84 -23.15 -6.99 -14.69
CA ASP A 84 -23.67 -6.94 -13.32
C ASP A 84 -22.97 -5.83 -12.52
N VAL A 85 -21.65 -5.67 -12.73
CA VAL A 85 -20.82 -4.71 -11.99
C VAL A 85 -19.79 -4.06 -12.90
N THR A 86 -19.62 -2.74 -12.75
CA THR A 86 -18.40 -2.03 -13.15
C THR A 86 -17.63 -1.62 -11.91
N LEU A 87 -16.34 -2.01 -11.83
CA LEU A 87 -15.39 -1.60 -10.80
C LEU A 87 -14.34 -0.66 -11.40
N ARG A 88 -14.24 0.57 -10.88
CA ARG A 88 -13.26 1.57 -11.31
C ARG A 88 -12.06 1.59 -10.38
N MET A 89 -10.88 1.34 -10.94
CA MET A 89 -9.59 1.22 -10.25
C MET A 89 -8.55 2.20 -10.81
N TYR A 90 -8.88 3.48 -10.86
CA TYR A 90 -8.03 4.55 -11.38
C TYR A 90 -8.31 5.89 -10.69
N CYS A 91 -7.48 6.88 -10.92
CA CYS A 91 -7.61 8.25 -10.44
C CYS A 91 -7.32 9.22 -11.61
N PRO A 92 -7.99 10.39 -11.72
CA PRO A 92 -9.04 10.88 -10.80
C PRO A 92 -10.29 10.00 -10.85
N TRP A 93 -11.05 9.99 -9.74
CA TRP A 93 -12.20 9.11 -9.60
C TRP A 93 -13.37 9.59 -10.48
N ASP A 94 -14.13 8.63 -11.00
CA ASP A 94 -15.37 8.90 -11.71
C ASP A 94 -16.53 8.19 -10.97
N PHE A 95 -17.40 8.96 -10.35
CA PHE A 95 -18.57 8.49 -9.62
C PHE A 95 -19.87 8.47 -10.45
N SER A 96 -19.80 8.74 -11.74
CA SER A 96 -20.97 8.62 -12.61
C SER A 96 -21.44 7.17 -12.71
N ALA A 97 -22.75 6.97 -12.91
CA ALA A 97 -23.30 5.64 -13.15
C ALA A 97 -22.73 5.05 -14.45
N SER A 98 -22.34 3.76 -14.41
CA SER A 98 -21.94 3.01 -15.60
C SER A 98 -23.17 2.39 -16.30
N SER A 99 -22.97 1.72 -17.43
CA SER A 99 -24.01 0.91 -18.09
C SER A 99 -24.32 -0.41 -17.36
N SER A 100 -23.58 -0.74 -16.31
CA SER A 100 -23.79 -1.95 -15.49
C SER A 100 -24.86 -1.73 -14.42
N ALA A 101 -25.40 -2.83 -13.89
CA ALA A 101 -26.41 -2.79 -12.84
C ALA A 101 -25.91 -2.15 -11.54
N ALA A 102 -24.61 -2.22 -11.27
CA ALA A 102 -23.98 -1.54 -10.14
C ALA A 102 -22.62 -0.95 -10.55
N THR A 103 -22.32 0.25 -10.01
CA THR A 103 -21.01 0.91 -10.18
C THR A 103 -20.31 1.01 -8.84
N TRP A 104 -19.06 0.55 -8.79
CA TRP A 104 -18.18 0.64 -7.64
C TRP A 104 -16.91 1.39 -8.01
N VAL A 105 -16.45 2.26 -7.11
CA VAL A 105 -15.22 3.04 -7.28
C VAL A 105 -14.27 2.73 -6.14
N PHE A 106 -13.06 2.31 -6.45
CA PHE A 106 -11.99 2.22 -5.47
C PHE A 106 -11.42 3.62 -5.22
N ALA A 107 -11.58 4.12 -4.01
CA ALA A 107 -11.14 5.44 -3.59
C ALA A 107 -10.37 5.35 -2.28
N ALA A 108 -9.17 5.91 -2.24
CA ALA A 108 -8.33 5.94 -1.05
C ALA A 108 -7.93 7.38 -0.72
N THR A 109 -8.23 7.83 0.49
CA THR A 109 -7.73 9.12 0.98
C THR A 109 -6.49 8.89 1.83
N GLU A 110 -5.42 9.60 1.52
CA GLU A 110 -4.17 9.53 2.27
C GLU A 110 -4.14 10.59 3.38
N TRP A 111 -4.51 11.82 3.05
CA TRP A 111 -4.48 13.00 3.93
C TRP A 111 -5.70 13.13 4.86
N GLY A 112 -6.44 12.06 5.08
CA GLY A 112 -7.64 12.05 5.92
C GLY A 112 -8.82 12.84 5.37
N ILE A 113 -8.72 13.36 4.15
CA ILE A 113 -9.78 13.98 3.34
C ILE A 113 -9.57 13.67 1.86
N VAL A 114 -10.56 14.01 1.03
CA VAL A 114 -10.40 14.15 -0.43
C VAL A 114 -9.82 15.54 -0.69
N THR A 115 -8.58 15.59 -1.17
CA THR A 115 -7.85 16.86 -1.34
C THR A 115 -8.34 17.67 -2.53
N SER A 116 -8.09 18.98 -2.52
CA SER A 116 -8.36 19.89 -3.63
C SER A 116 -7.73 19.43 -4.95
N THR A 117 -6.53 18.86 -4.90
CA THR A 117 -5.85 18.28 -6.08
C THR A 117 -6.66 17.16 -6.71
N VAL A 118 -7.22 16.25 -5.90
CA VAL A 118 -8.09 15.17 -6.40
C VAL A 118 -9.37 15.74 -7.00
N LEU A 119 -10.00 16.71 -6.32
CA LEU A 119 -11.22 17.37 -6.80
C LEU A 119 -10.99 18.13 -8.12
N GLN A 120 -9.86 18.82 -8.27
CA GLN A 120 -9.47 19.50 -9.51
C GLN A 120 -9.30 18.48 -10.65
N GLY A 121 -8.66 17.35 -10.39
CA GLY A 121 -8.53 16.26 -11.38
C GLY A 121 -9.88 15.70 -11.83
N MET A 122 -10.90 15.76 -10.96
CA MET A 122 -12.29 15.40 -11.28
C MET A 122 -13.09 16.54 -11.91
N GLY A 123 -12.53 17.75 -12.02
CA GLY A 123 -13.21 18.92 -12.56
C GLY A 123 -14.31 19.50 -11.66
N VAL A 124 -14.25 19.26 -10.34
CA VAL A 124 -15.26 19.68 -9.36
C VAL A 124 -14.63 20.47 -8.21
N LYS A 125 -15.46 21.22 -7.46
CA LYS A 125 -15.03 21.96 -6.25
C LYS A 125 -15.27 21.22 -4.94
N SER A 126 -16.16 20.23 -4.96
CA SER A 126 -16.45 19.38 -3.80
C SER A 126 -16.89 17.99 -4.24
N ILE A 127 -16.73 17.01 -3.38
CA ILE A 127 -17.12 15.63 -3.69
C ILE A 127 -18.65 15.51 -3.88
N ALA A 128 -19.45 16.35 -3.23
CA ALA A 128 -20.90 16.37 -3.38
C ALA A 128 -21.34 16.67 -4.82
N GLN A 129 -20.54 17.42 -5.58
CA GLN A 129 -20.82 17.74 -7.00
C GLN A 129 -20.63 16.55 -7.96
N THR A 130 -20.03 15.47 -7.49
CA THR A 130 -19.78 14.27 -8.32
C THR A 130 -20.97 13.32 -8.38
N GLY A 131 -22.03 13.56 -7.61
CA GLY A 131 -23.13 12.61 -7.46
C GLY A 131 -22.76 11.36 -6.67
N VAL A 132 -21.66 11.39 -5.90
CA VAL A 132 -21.12 10.24 -5.14
C VAL A 132 -22.16 9.60 -4.20
N ASN A 133 -23.08 10.38 -3.68
CA ASN A 133 -24.13 9.91 -2.77
C ASN A 133 -25.43 9.47 -3.51
N SER A 134 -25.43 9.34 -4.85
CA SER A 134 -26.61 8.89 -5.63
C SER A 134 -26.65 7.37 -5.78
N GLU A 135 -26.00 6.80 -6.76
CA GLU A 135 -26.10 5.37 -7.10
C GLU A 135 -24.78 4.62 -6.94
N THR A 136 -23.64 5.31 -7.09
CA THR A 136 -22.30 4.72 -7.03
C THR A 136 -21.92 4.36 -5.60
N LYS A 137 -21.28 3.20 -5.44
CA LYS A 137 -20.74 2.73 -4.16
C LYS A 137 -19.23 2.81 -4.16
N ILE A 138 -18.63 2.89 -2.98
CA ILE A 138 -17.18 3.05 -2.81
C ILE A 138 -16.59 1.85 -2.09
N ILE A 139 -15.43 1.41 -2.60
CA ILE A 139 -14.53 0.50 -1.92
C ILE A 139 -13.31 1.31 -1.51
N THR A 140 -12.89 1.17 -0.26
CA THR A 140 -11.71 1.83 0.29
C THR A 140 -10.85 0.84 1.06
N PRO A 141 -9.51 1.01 1.10
CA PRO A 141 -8.65 -0.04 1.62
C PRO A 141 -8.53 -0.09 3.15
N SER A 142 -8.94 0.97 3.88
CA SER A 142 -8.72 1.07 5.33
C SER A 142 -9.80 1.86 6.04
N ALA A 143 -9.86 1.72 7.37
CA ALA A 143 -10.71 2.54 8.24
C ALA A 143 -10.33 4.02 8.20
N TRP A 144 -9.02 4.33 8.16
CA TRP A 144 -8.52 5.70 7.97
C TRP A 144 -9.06 6.34 6.69
N SER A 145 -8.95 5.63 5.58
CA SER A 145 -9.42 6.12 4.28
C SER A 145 -10.94 6.29 4.25
N LYS A 146 -11.71 5.37 4.88
CA LYS A 146 -13.15 5.50 5.07
C LYS A 146 -13.49 6.78 5.86
N ALA A 147 -12.81 7.02 6.97
CA ALA A 147 -13.01 8.23 7.77
C ALA A 147 -12.73 9.51 6.96
N GLY A 148 -11.69 9.50 6.11
CA GLY A 148 -11.37 10.62 5.22
C GLY A 148 -12.45 10.92 4.18
N LEU A 149 -13.02 9.88 3.59
CA LEU A 149 -14.17 10.01 2.67
C LEU A 149 -15.40 10.59 3.39
N ILE A 150 -15.71 10.11 4.60
CA ILE A 150 -16.82 10.62 5.40
C ILE A 150 -16.63 12.10 5.76
N ARG A 151 -15.41 12.49 6.21
CA ARG A 151 -15.10 13.91 6.49
C ARG A 151 -15.26 14.80 5.25
N SER A 152 -15.10 14.24 4.07
CA SER A 152 -15.28 14.96 2.79
C SER A 152 -16.74 15.00 2.32
N GLY A 153 -17.69 14.40 3.06
CA GLY A 153 -19.13 14.46 2.76
C GLY A 153 -19.71 13.22 2.05
N VAL A 154 -18.95 12.11 2.00
CA VAL A 154 -19.49 10.84 1.50
C VAL A 154 -20.30 10.15 2.59
N GLU A 155 -21.49 9.65 2.27
CA GLU A 155 -22.36 8.89 3.18
C GLU A 155 -21.67 7.56 3.58
N ALA A 156 -21.68 7.26 4.89
CA ALA A 156 -20.93 6.14 5.46
C ALA A 156 -21.39 4.75 4.97
N ASP A 157 -22.68 4.61 4.65
CA ASP A 157 -23.31 3.38 4.13
C ASP A 157 -22.96 3.11 2.65
N ARG A 158 -22.43 4.10 1.95
CA ARG A 158 -21.89 3.98 0.59
C ARG A 158 -20.50 3.40 0.54
N ILE A 159 -19.79 3.33 1.68
CA ILE A 159 -18.39 3.00 1.76
C ILE A 159 -18.17 1.64 2.41
N ALA A 160 -17.70 0.68 1.64
CA ALA A 160 -17.25 -0.61 2.12
C ALA A 160 -15.72 -0.63 2.27
N VAL A 161 -15.21 -1.15 3.40
CA VAL A 161 -13.78 -1.37 3.59
C VAL A 161 -13.40 -2.77 3.09
N VAL A 162 -12.55 -2.79 2.06
CA VAL A 162 -11.95 -4.01 1.52
C VAL A 162 -10.44 -3.77 1.48
N PRO A 163 -9.65 -4.42 2.34
CA PRO A 163 -8.21 -4.19 2.44
C PRO A 163 -7.48 -4.60 1.17
N LEU A 164 -6.23 -4.21 1.06
CA LEU A 164 -5.31 -4.76 0.07
C LEU A 164 -4.73 -6.09 0.57
N GLY A 165 -4.11 -6.84 -0.34
CA GLY A 165 -3.55 -8.15 -0.03
C GLY A 165 -2.11 -8.31 -0.49
N ILE A 166 -1.56 -9.49 -0.22
CA ILE A 166 -0.27 -9.94 -0.75
C ILE A 166 -0.43 -11.26 -1.51
N ASP A 167 0.53 -11.54 -2.38
CA ASP A 167 0.71 -12.88 -2.95
C ASP A 167 1.73 -13.66 -2.09
N PRO A 168 1.31 -14.71 -1.36
CA PRO A 168 2.20 -15.49 -0.51
C PRO A 168 3.23 -16.33 -1.30
N LYS A 169 3.14 -16.39 -2.62
CA LYS A 169 4.17 -16.99 -3.47
C LYS A 169 5.32 -16.03 -3.77
N ILE A 170 5.09 -14.73 -3.57
CA ILE A 170 6.08 -13.65 -3.77
C ILE A 170 6.63 -13.20 -2.42
N TYR A 171 5.75 -12.86 -1.48
CA TYR A 171 6.11 -12.32 -0.17
C TYR A 171 6.00 -13.40 0.91
N TYR A 172 7.13 -13.98 1.29
CA TYR A 172 7.24 -15.05 2.27
C TYR A 172 8.64 -15.06 2.93
N PRO A 173 8.79 -15.59 4.14
CA PRO A 173 10.09 -15.70 4.78
C PRO A 173 10.93 -16.81 4.14
N VAL A 174 12.20 -16.53 3.83
CA VAL A 174 13.14 -17.50 3.26
C VAL A 174 13.94 -18.23 4.34
N SER A 175 14.56 -19.37 4.00
CA SER A 175 15.50 -20.08 4.89
C SER A 175 16.72 -19.22 5.24
N GLY A 176 17.43 -19.57 6.31
CA GLY A 176 18.67 -18.89 6.72
C GLY A 176 19.71 -18.85 5.61
N ASP A 177 19.96 -19.98 4.95
CA ASP A 177 20.94 -20.09 3.86
C ASP A 177 20.56 -19.21 2.65
N ARG A 178 19.27 -19.19 2.29
CA ARG A 178 18.79 -18.33 1.21
C ARG A 178 18.92 -16.84 1.58
N ARG A 179 18.59 -16.49 2.82
CA ARG A 179 18.75 -15.12 3.32
C ARG A 179 20.22 -14.70 3.28
N GLN A 180 21.13 -15.56 3.72
CA GLN A 180 22.56 -15.29 3.66
C GLN A 180 23.04 -15.05 2.23
N SER A 181 22.67 -15.92 1.28
CA SER A 181 23.01 -15.74 -0.14
C SER A 181 22.46 -14.43 -0.73
N LEU A 182 21.25 -14.02 -0.33
CA LEU A 182 20.68 -12.72 -0.73
C LEU A 182 21.50 -11.56 -0.17
N ARG A 183 21.89 -11.62 1.10
CA ARG A 183 22.70 -10.58 1.76
C ARG A 183 24.09 -10.46 1.15
N GLU A 184 24.72 -11.58 0.83
CA GLU A 184 26.03 -11.60 0.11
C GLU A 184 25.92 -10.91 -1.26
N ARG A 185 24.90 -11.26 -2.05
CA ARG A 185 24.66 -10.66 -3.36
C ARG A 185 24.35 -9.16 -3.29
N LEU A 186 23.66 -8.71 -2.24
CA LEU A 186 23.31 -7.30 -2.02
C LEU A 186 24.42 -6.50 -1.33
N GLY A 187 25.49 -7.17 -0.85
CA GLY A 187 26.56 -6.53 -0.08
C GLY A 187 26.16 -6.14 1.34
N TRP A 188 25.19 -6.86 1.94
CA TRP A 188 24.60 -6.55 3.25
C TRP A 188 25.07 -7.46 4.39
N SER A 189 25.97 -8.41 4.16
CA SER A 189 26.35 -9.47 5.11
C SER A 189 26.79 -8.98 6.48
N ASN A 190 27.48 -7.84 6.54
CA ASN A 190 28.07 -7.31 7.77
C ASN A 190 27.29 -6.13 8.38
N TYR A 191 26.08 -5.86 7.92
CA TYR A 191 25.33 -4.67 8.32
C TYR A 191 23.98 -5.03 8.89
N PHE A 192 23.46 -4.20 9.81
CA PHE A 192 22.05 -4.22 10.16
C PHE A 192 21.26 -3.34 9.19
N ILE A 193 20.30 -3.90 8.50
CA ILE A 193 19.57 -3.24 7.38
C ILE A 193 18.19 -2.78 7.84
N PHE A 194 18.01 -1.47 7.93
CA PHE A 194 16.69 -0.85 7.95
C PHE A 194 16.24 -0.60 6.51
N LEU A 195 15.05 -1.08 6.16
CA LEU A 195 14.49 -0.97 4.82
C LEU A 195 13.27 -0.06 4.82
N ASN A 196 13.18 0.85 3.84
CA ASN A 196 11.97 1.57 3.49
C ASN A 196 11.74 1.49 1.99
N ILE A 197 10.51 1.19 1.57
CA ILE A 197 10.10 1.06 0.15
C ILE A 197 8.90 1.96 -0.11
N GLY A 198 8.99 2.81 -1.14
CA GLY A 198 7.94 3.71 -1.58
C GLY A 198 8.47 4.97 -2.26
N GLY A 199 7.60 5.84 -2.74
CA GLY A 199 7.99 7.20 -3.14
C GLY A 199 8.54 7.93 -1.92
N GLN A 200 9.77 8.43 -2.01
CA GLN A 200 10.46 9.05 -0.86
C GLN A 200 10.02 10.52 -0.70
N THR A 201 8.74 10.74 -0.38
CA THR A 201 8.14 12.05 -0.19
C THR A 201 7.97 12.39 1.29
N ASP A 202 7.74 13.64 1.62
CA ASP A 202 7.46 14.09 2.99
C ASP A 202 6.32 13.30 3.64
N ARG A 203 5.25 13.02 2.88
CA ARG A 203 4.11 12.21 3.32
C ARG A 203 4.52 10.82 3.84
N LYS A 204 5.55 10.23 3.24
CA LYS A 204 6.10 8.92 3.63
C LYS A 204 7.04 8.99 4.83
N GLY A 205 7.29 10.19 5.38
CA GLY A 205 8.07 10.38 6.59
C GLY A 205 9.58 10.27 6.39
N ILE A 206 10.09 10.67 5.21
CA ILE A 206 11.53 10.63 4.94
C ILE A 206 12.32 11.52 5.93
N ARG A 207 11.77 12.66 6.35
CA ARG A 207 12.44 13.58 7.28
C ARG A 207 12.60 13.00 8.68
N PRO A 208 11.53 12.53 9.39
CA PRO A 208 11.69 11.87 10.68
C PRO A 208 12.53 10.59 10.59
N LEU A 209 12.48 9.85 9.46
CA LEU A 209 13.31 8.67 9.26
C LEU A 209 14.80 9.00 9.23
N LEU A 210 15.20 10.02 8.47
CA LEU A 210 16.59 10.44 8.37
C LEU A 210 17.12 10.98 9.72
N LYS A 211 16.30 11.76 10.45
CA LYS A 211 16.68 12.30 11.77
C LYS A 211 16.87 11.17 12.78
N ALA A 212 15.95 10.21 12.85
CA ALA A 212 16.07 9.03 13.72
C ALA A 212 17.29 8.17 13.34
N PHE A 213 17.50 7.95 12.04
CA PHE A 213 18.64 7.18 11.57
C PHE A 213 19.99 7.84 11.89
N ALA A 214 20.09 9.17 11.85
CA ALA A 214 21.30 9.90 12.28
C ALA A 214 21.65 9.62 13.74
N ALA A 215 20.65 9.56 14.61
CA ALA A 215 20.85 9.24 16.02
C ALA A 215 21.15 7.73 16.25
N VAL A 216 20.67 6.84 15.36
CA VAL A 216 20.98 5.41 15.40
C VAL A 216 22.42 5.14 14.99
N VAL A 217 22.90 5.70 13.88
CA VAL A 217 24.26 5.42 13.37
C VAL A 217 25.36 6.02 14.22
N ASP A 218 25.05 6.97 15.08
CA ASP A 218 26.00 7.48 16.07
C ASP A 218 26.43 6.38 17.06
N LYS A 219 25.50 5.52 17.47
CA LYS A 219 25.76 4.38 18.37
C LYS A 219 26.05 3.06 17.63
N TYR A 220 25.45 2.86 16.45
CA TYR A 220 25.53 1.63 15.65
C TYR A 220 26.07 1.90 14.25
N PRO A 221 27.40 2.04 14.09
CA PRO A 221 28.03 2.45 12.83
C PRO A 221 27.86 1.42 11.70
N ASP A 222 27.50 0.17 12.03
CA ASP A 222 27.23 -0.89 11.05
C ASP A 222 25.77 -0.94 10.60
N ALA A 223 24.90 -0.05 11.11
CA ALA A 223 23.55 0.10 10.58
C ALA A 223 23.59 0.76 9.19
N ARG A 224 22.68 0.31 8.31
CA ARG A 224 22.45 0.90 6.98
C ARG A 224 20.97 1.18 6.81
N LEU A 225 20.66 2.30 6.15
CA LEU A 225 19.31 2.63 5.72
C LEU A 225 19.20 2.42 4.22
N VAL A 226 18.39 1.46 3.81
CA VAL A 226 18.10 1.17 2.41
C VAL A 226 16.78 1.80 2.04
N LEU A 227 16.82 2.74 1.10
CA LEU A 227 15.66 3.42 0.54
C LEU A 227 15.44 2.92 -0.89
N LYS A 228 14.30 2.28 -1.13
CA LYS A 228 13.84 1.86 -2.46
C LYS A 228 12.73 2.79 -2.93
N GLY A 229 13.07 3.70 -3.83
CA GLY A 229 12.13 4.63 -4.47
C GLY A 229 11.70 4.17 -5.88
N SER A 230 11.10 5.10 -6.61
CA SER A 230 10.77 4.93 -8.04
C SER A 230 10.96 6.26 -8.75
N GLU A 231 12.03 6.39 -9.54
CA GLU A 231 12.27 7.61 -10.33
C GLU A 231 11.26 7.78 -11.47
N LEU A 232 10.60 6.72 -11.89
CA LEU A 232 9.55 6.79 -12.92
C LEU A 232 8.30 7.51 -12.40
N LEU A 233 7.92 7.24 -11.15
CA LEU A 233 6.67 7.76 -10.58
C LEU A 233 6.88 9.03 -9.75
N TYR A 234 8.04 9.12 -9.07
CA TYR A 234 8.35 10.20 -8.13
C TYR A 234 9.85 10.51 -8.17
N PRO A 235 10.28 11.79 -8.14
CA PRO A 235 11.70 12.17 -8.14
C PRO A 235 12.36 11.90 -6.77
N SER A 236 12.32 10.65 -6.30
CA SER A 236 12.69 10.25 -4.95
C SER A 236 14.11 10.62 -4.56
N ARG A 237 15.05 10.62 -5.51
CA ARG A 237 16.45 11.04 -5.25
C ARG A 237 16.53 12.51 -4.81
N ASN A 238 15.79 13.38 -5.47
CA ASN A 238 15.76 14.81 -5.14
C ASN A 238 15.10 15.05 -3.78
N GLU A 239 14.01 14.34 -3.50
CA GLU A 239 13.32 14.41 -2.21
C GLU A 239 14.22 13.96 -1.05
N ILE A 240 14.97 12.87 -1.22
CA ILE A 240 15.94 12.39 -0.22
C ILE A 240 17.04 13.43 0.00
N ALA A 241 17.61 13.97 -1.09
CA ALA A 241 18.68 14.97 -0.99
C ALA A 241 18.21 16.24 -0.26
N GLU A 242 17.02 16.74 -0.59
CA GLU A 242 16.41 17.90 0.07
C GLU A 242 16.11 17.60 1.55
N ALA A 243 15.54 16.44 1.87
CA ALA A 243 15.28 16.04 3.23
C ALA A 243 16.58 15.98 4.06
N CYS A 244 17.67 15.38 3.52
CA CYS A 244 18.98 15.38 4.18
C CYS A 244 19.50 16.79 4.45
N ARG A 245 19.31 17.73 3.50
CA ARG A 245 19.73 19.12 3.64
C ARG A 245 18.97 19.86 4.73
N VAL A 246 17.66 19.58 4.84
CA VAL A 246 16.75 20.29 5.77
C VAL A 246 16.87 19.80 7.19
N VAL A 247 16.96 18.47 7.41
CA VAL A 247 16.81 17.90 8.77
C VAL A 247 18.13 17.50 9.43
N LEU A 248 19.24 17.38 8.67
CA LEU A 248 20.53 16.96 9.20
C LEU A 248 21.53 18.12 9.23
N ASP A 249 22.24 18.29 10.33
CA ASP A 249 23.42 19.14 10.39
C ASP A 249 24.61 18.53 9.61
N ASP A 250 25.74 19.27 9.51
CA ASP A 250 26.91 18.82 8.76
C ASP A 250 27.52 17.54 9.33
N ALA A 251 27.57 17.42 10.66
CA ALA A 251 28.12 16.23 11.33
C ALA A 251 27.19 15.02 11.14
N GLU A 252 25.89 15.21 11.25
CA GLU A 252 24.89 14.18 10.98
C GLU A 252 24.96 13.73 9.51
N ARG A 253 25.04 14.67 8.55
CA ARG A 253 25.18 14.34 7.13
C ARG A 253 26.44 13.52 6.86
N ALA A 254 27.58 13.90 7.44
CA ALA A 254 28.85 13.17 7.30
C ALA A 254 28.74 11.72 7.81
N ARG A 255 27.91 11.46 8.84
CA ARG A 255 27.66 10.09 9.35
C ARG A 255 26.61 9.33 8.55
N VAL A 256 25.53 9.96 8.12
CA VAL A 256 24.38 9.32 7.46
C VAL A 256 24.68 8.96 6.01
N LEU A 257 25.22 9.90 5.20
CA LEU A 257 25.38 9.71 3.75
C LEU A 257 26.16 8.46 3.36
N PRO A 258 27.28 8.08 4.01
CA PRO A 258 28.00 6.85 3.68
C PRO A 258 27.24 5.57 4.06
N ARG A 259 26.15 5.67 4.83
CA ARG A 259 25.33 4.58 5.34
C ARG A 259 23.94 4.51 4.74
N LEU A 260 23.64 5.45 3.85
CA LEU A 260 22.40 5.52 3.10
C LEU A 260 22.57 4.85 1.74
N ILE A 261 21.76 3.84 1.46
CA ILE A 261 21.75 3.12 0.18
C ILE A 261 20.43 3.45 -0.52
N TYR A 262 20.49 4.05 -1.69
CA TYR A 262 19.32 4.38 -2.48
C TYR A 262 19.28 3.63 -3.80
N THR A 263 18.10 3.08 -4.15
CA THR A 263 17.82 2.52 -5.47
C THR A 263 16.46 3.01 -5.99
N GLY A 264 16.46 3.65 -7.17
CA GLY A 264 15.27 4.20 -7.84
C GLY A 264 14.83 3.42 -9.07
N GLY A 265 15.60 2.39 -9.47
CA GLY A 265 15.33 1.59 -10.66
C GLY A 265 14.04 0.76 -10.54
N GLN A 266 13.49 0.36 -11.69
CA GLN A 266 12.35 -0.54 -11.75
C GLN A 266 12.78 -1.96 -11.39
N LEU A 267 11.98 -2.63 -10.55
CA LEU A 267 12.19 -4.00 -10.10
C LEU A 267 10.87 -4.78 -10.22
N SER A 268 10.97 -6.06 -10.53
CA SER A 268 9.81 -6.97 -10.46
C SER A 268 9.38 -7.19 -9.01
N PHE A 269 8.15 -7.66 -8.79
CA PHE A 269 7.67 -8.00 -7.45
C PHE A 269 8.57 -9.02 -6.74
N ALA A 270 9.10 -10.01 -7.48
CA ALA A 270 10.04 -10.99 -6.93
C ALA A 270 11.36 -10.33 -6.47
N GLN A 271 11.89 -9.39 -7.24
CA GLN A 271 13.09 -8.64 -6.85
C GLN A 271 12.83 -7.71 -5.65
N ILE A 272 11.64 -7.10 -5.56
CA ILE A 272 11.24 -6.32 -4.38
C ILE A 272 11.14 -7.22 -3.14
N ALA A 273 10.58 -8.42 -3.27
CA ALA A 273 10.52 -9.38 -2.16
C ALA A 273 11.90 -9.77 -1.62
N GLU A 274 12.94 -9.85 -2.47
CA GLU A 274 14.30 -10.15 -2.04
C GLU A 274 14.88 -9.07 -1.10
N PHE A 275 14.47 -7.80 -1.26
CA PHE A 275 14.86 -6.74 -0.31
C PHE A 275 14.26 -6.97 1.07
N TYR A 276 12.96 -7.27 1.16
CA TYR A 276 12.33 -7.62 2.42
C TYR A 276 12.95 -8.88 3.05
N GLN A 277 13.20 -9.92 2.24
CA GLN A 277 13.77 -11.18 2.70
C GLN A 277 15.20 -11.04 3.25
N ALA A 278 15.97 -10.06 2.75
CA ALA A 278 17.34 -9.82 3.14
C ALA A 278 17.51 -8.80 4.29
N ALA A 279 16.56 -7.89 4.48
CA ALA A 279 16.61 -6.85 5.51
C ALA A 279 16.46 -7.40 6.94
N ASP A 280 16.69 -6.54 7.96
CA ASP A 280 16.55 -6.87 9.37
C ASP A 280 15.32 -6.25 10.02
N ALA A 281 14.91 -5.05 9.58
CA ALA A 281 13.67 -4.40 9.98
C ALA A 281 13.13 -3.52 8.85
N TYR A 282 11.80 -3.40 8.78
CA TYR A 282 11.13 -2.45 7.90
C TYR A 282 10.70 -1.22 8.69
N VAL A 283 10.93 -0.01 8.15
CA VAL A 283 10.63 1.24 8.84
C VAL A 283 9.79 2.15 7.98
N SER A 284 8.63 2.57 8.47
CA SER A 284 7.68 3.43 7.75
C SER A 284 7.03 4.47 8.66
N PRO A 285 7.72 5.58 8.98
CA PRO A 285 7.19 6.65 9.84
C PRO A 285 6.34 7.64 9.01
N TYR A 286 5.34 7.14 8.29
CA TYR A 286 4.50 7.95 7.42
C TYR A 286 3.69 8.99 8.20
N LEU A 287 3.42 10.12 7.56
CA LEU A 287 2.52 11.16 8.05
C LEU A 287 1.09 10.94 7.53
N ALA A 288 0.97 10.43 6.32
CA ALA A 288 -0.32 10.22 5.68
C ALA A 288 -0.28 9.05 4.69
N GLU A 289 -1.23 8.13 4.80
CA GLU A 289 -1.35 6.93 3.97
C GLU A 289 -2.79 6.51 3.78
N GLY A 290 -3.06 5.84 2.65
CA GLY A 290 -4.36 5.20 2.42
C GLY A 290 -4.43 3.76 2.95
N PHE A 291 -3.31 3.02 2.93
CA PHE A 291 -3.19 1.63 3.40
C PHE A 291 -1.77 1.28 3.83
N ASN A 292 -0.76 1.60 3.03
CA ASN A 292 0.65 1.26 3.22
C ASN A 292 0.97 -0.23 2.96
N LEU A 293 0.73 -0.68 1.73
CA LEU A 293 1.00 -2.05 1.27
C LEU A 293 2.42 -2.56 1.61
N PRO A 294 3.51 -1.75 1.50
CA PRO A 294 4.85 -2.17 1.88
C PRO A 294 5.02 -2.66 3.32
N VAL A 295 4.25 -2.13 4.29
CA VAL A 295 4.24 -2.64 5.68
C VAL A 295 3.66 -4.06 5.72
N LEU A 296 2.60 -4.33 4.97
CA LEU A 296 1.99 -5.65 4.88
C LEU A 296 2.92 -6.66 4.20
N GLU A 297 3.61 -6.25 3.12
CA GLU A 297 4.61 -7.06 2.40
C GLU A 297 5.80 -7.42 3.30
N ALA A 298 6.29 -6.46 4.07
CA ALA A 298 7.37 -6.67 5.05
C ALA A 298 6.97 -7.67 6.14
N ALA A 299 5.76 -7.52 6.71
CA ALA A 299 5.22 -8.45 7.69
C ALA A 299 5.05 -9.87 7.11
N ALA A 300 4.59 -9.99 5.85
CA ALA A 300 4.49 -11.26 5.14
C ALA A 300 5.85 -11.95 4.93
N CYS A 301 6.93 -11.17 4.76
CA CYS A 301 8.30 -11.68 4.67
C CYS A 301 8.93 -11.98 6.05
N GLY A 302 8.22 -11.71 7.15
CA GLY A 302 8.67 -12.00 8.51
C GLY A 302 9.59 -10.94 9.11
N LEU A 303 9.59 -9.71 8.59
CA LEU A 303 10.31 -8.60 9.19
C LEU A 303 9.53 -8.02 10.37
N PRO A 304 10.21 -7.59 11.45
CA PRO A 304 9.61 -6.63 12.36
C PRO A 304 9.35 -5.33 11.60
N VAL A 305 8.14 -4.80 11.74
CA VAL A 305 7.74 -3.54 11.11
C VAL A 305 7.66 -2.43 12.15
N ILE A 306 8.35 -1.31 11.90
CA ILE A 306 8.32 -0.11 12.71
C ILE A 306 7.51 0.91 11.91
N CYS A 307 6.28 1.21 12.33
CA CYS A 307 5.38 2.07 11.55
C CYS A 307 4.54 3.00 12.44
N THR A 308 4.09 4.11 11.86
CA THR A 308 3.29 5.13 12.57
C THR A 308 2.00 4.53 13.10
N ALA A 309 1.68 4.77 14.37
CA ALA A 309 0.43 4.39 15.01
C ALA A 309 -0.69 5.41 14.73
N GLY A 310 -1.95 5.01 14.90
CA GLY A 310 -3.13 5.86 14.73
C GLY A 310 -3.62 5.97 13.29
N GLY A 311 -3.06 5.21 12.35
CA GLY A 311 -3.36 5.29 10.93
C GLY A 311 -3.77 3.97 10.29
N PRO A 312 -3.74 3.90 8.94
CA PRO A 312 -4.26 2.75 8.21
C PRO A 312 -3.51 1.44 8.48
N THR A 313 -2.27 1.48 8.98
CA THR A 313 -1.51 0.27 9.32
C THR A 313 -2.04 -0.42 10.57
N ASP A 314 -2.77 0.27 11.43
CA ASP A 314 -3.38 -0.32 12.64
C ASP A 314 -4.45 -1.36 12.29
N ASP A 315 -5.04 -1.26 11.09
CA ASP A 315 -6.01 -2.23 10.56
C ASP A 315 -5.41 -3.64 10.40
N PHE A 316 -4.08 -3.76 10.26
CA PHE A 316 -3.43 -5.03 9.94
C PHE A 316 -2.10 -5.28 10.68
N THR A 317 -1.71 -4.44 11.63
CA THR A 317 -0.53 -4.67 12.46
C THR A 317 -0.89 -5.19 13.85
N ARG A 318 0.05 -5.91 14.48
CA ARG A 318 -0.10 -6.51 15.81
C ARG A 318 1.22 -6.43 16.56
N SER A 319 1.16 -6.35 17.89
CA SER A 319 2.31 -6.21 18.77
C SER A 319 3.30 -7.39 18.75
N ASP A 320 2.96 -8.49 18.12
CA ASP A 320 3.84 -9.65 17.98
C ASP A 320 4.79 -9.57 16.76
N PHE A 321 4.56 -8.63 15.83
CA PHE A 321 5.45 -8.36 14.70
C PHE A 321 5.62 -6.87 14.38
N ALA A 322 4.88 -5.98 15.05
CA ALA A 322 4.93 -4.53 14.80
C ALA A 322 5.34 -3.76 16.06
N LEU A 323 6.13 -2.71 15.83
CA LEU A 323 6.54 -1.71 16.81
C LEU A 323 5.90 -0.37 16.40
N PRO A 324 4.79 0.03 17.03
CA PRO A 324 4.07 1.25 16.68
C PRO A 324 4.88 2.48 17.14
N ILE A 325 5.09 3.42 16.21
CA ILE A 325 5.71 4.72 16.51
C ILE A 325 4.63 5.61 17.11
N GLU A 326 4.86 6.17 18.28
CA GLU A 326 3.97 7.19 18.84
C GLU A 326 3.83 8.36 17.86
N SER A 327 2.59 8.82 17.67
CA SER A 327 2.28 9.89 16.74
C SER A 327 1.19 10.82 17.29
N LYS A 328 1.19 12.07 16.82
CA LYS A 328 0.13 13.03 17.11
C LYS A 328 -0.76 13.19 15.90
N PHE A 329 -2.06 12.99 16.08
CA PHE A 329 -3.05 13.35 15.06
C PHE A 329 -3.15 14.88 14.99
N MET A 330 -2.93 15.45 13.81
CA MET A 330 -2.89 16.89 13.59
C MET A 330 -3.72 17.30 12.38
N ALA A 331 -4.40 18.43 12.52
CA ALA A 331 -4.95 19.18 11.40
C ALA A 331 -3.93 20.25 10.98
N VAL A 332 -3.51 20.23 9.71
CA VAL A 332 -2.53 21.16 9.16
C VAL A 332 -3.11 21.91 7.97
N ALA A 333 -2.90 23.23 7.94
CA ALA A 333 -3.31 24.04 6.80
C ALA A 333 -2.29 23.86 5.66
N SER A 334 -2.76 23.59 4.45
CA SER A 334 -1.96 23.50 3.23
C SER A 334 -2.78 23.98 2.05
N ASP A 335 -2.27 24.96 1.32
CA ASP A 335 -2.88 25.49 0.07
C ASP A 335 -4.38 25.81 0.17
N GLY A 336 -4.79 26.36 1.34
CA GLY A 336 -6.18 26.78 1.58
C GLY A 336 -7.14 25.67 2.00
N GLU A 337 -6.64 24.43 2.21
CA GLU A 337 -7.40 23.32 2.76
C GLU A 337 -6.81 22.82 4.10
N THR A 338 -7.59 22.05 4.85
CA THR A 338 -7.13 21.40 6.09
C THR A 338 -6.87 19.94 5.82
N LEU A 339 -5.61 19.53 5.89
CA LEU A 339 -5.18 18.14 5.81
C LEU A 339 -5.08 17.52 7.20
N PHE A 340 -5.29 16.23 7.32
CA PHE A 340 -5.12 15.48 8.56
C PHE A 340 -3.92 14.54 8.43
N ILE A 341 -2.98 14.67 9.35
CA ILE A 341 -1.74 13.89 9.37
C ILE A 341 -1.51 13.24 10.73
N LEU A 342 -0.62 12.28 10.73
CA LEU A 342 -0.02 11.68 11.91
C LEU A 342 1.43 12.17 11.97
N ALA A 343 1.77 12.95 12.98
CA ALA A 343 3.15 13.39 13.19
C ALA A 343 3.89 12.37 14.05
N PRO A 344 4.74 11.49 13.47
CA PRO A 344 5.47 10.49 14.25
C PRO A 344 6.56 11.16 15.09
N GLU A 345 6.69 10.74 16.36
CA GLU A 345 7.73 11.20 17.28
C GLU A 345 9.07 10.55 16.88
N TRP A 346 9.99 11.35 16.34
CA TRP A 346 11.25 10.83 15.79
C TRP A 346 12.19 10.29 16.88
N GLU A 347 12.13 10.79 18.10
CA GLU A 347 12.85 10.27 19.26
C GLU A 347 12.38 8.86 19.60
N HIS A 348 11.06 8.63 19.67
CA HIS A 348 10.50 7.29 19.87
C HIS A 348 10.84 6.36 18.71
N LEU A 349 10.80 6.84 17.47
CA LEU A 349 11.27 6.08 16.31
C LEU A 349 12.73 5.64 16.48
N THR A 350 13.59 6.55 16.95
CA THR A 350 15.01 6.24 17.25
C THR A 350 15.13 5.10 18.26
N ASP A 351 14.36 5.14 19.34
CA ASP A 351 14.38 4.11 20.37
C ASP A 351 13.86 2.76 19.85
N LEU A 352 12.82 2.76 19.03
CA LEU A 352 12.31 1.54 18.38
C LEU A 352 13.34 0.93 17.42
N MET A 353 14.03 1.76 16.63
CA MET A 353 15.10 1.31 15.75
C MET A 353 16.28 0.72 16.53
N ARG A 354 16.69 1.34 17.65
CA ARG A 354 17.71 0.79 18.56
C ARG A 354 17.29 -0.54 19.16
N ARG A 355 16.06 -0.64 19.65
CA ARG A 355 15.49 -1.90 20.17
C ARG A 355 15.48 -3.01 19.12
N ALA A 356 15.23 -2.72 17.87
CA ALA A 356 15.29 -3.71 16.80
C ALA A 356 16.70 -4.28 16.62
N ILE A 357 17.76 -3.47 16.83
CA ILE A 357 19.16 -3.93 16.82
C ILE A 357 19.49 -4.73 18.11
N GLU A 358 19.12 -4.20 19.26
CA GLU A 358 19.57 -4.71 20.58
C GLU A 358 18.80 -5.96 21.01
N GLN A 359 17.59 -6.18 20.50
CA GLN A 359 16.67 -7.24 20.95
C GLN A 359 16.34 -8.22 19.82
N PRO A 360 17.20 -9.20 19.51
CA PRO A 360 16.99 -10.14 18.41
C PRO A 360 15.71 -10.99 18.56
N GLY A 361 15.16 -11.09 19.77
CA GLY A 361 13.85 -11.71 20.03
C GLY A 361 12.69 -11.04 19.31
N ILE A 362 12.78 -9.73 19.01
CA ILE A 362 11.78 -9.01 18.21
C ILE A 362 11.71 -9.59 16.79
N ALA A 363 12.87 -9.72 16.14
CA ALA A 363 12.94 -10.30 14.80
C ALA A 363 12.53 -11.78 14.79
N ALA A 364 12.94 -12.56 15.79
CA ALA A 364 12.56 -13.96 15.92
C ALA A 364 11.04 -14.14 16.05
N LYS A 365 10.39 -13.30 16.86
CA LYS A 365 8.93 -13.30 17.03
C LYS A 365 8.19 -12.87 15.75
N ALA A 366 8.62 -11.78 15.12
CA ALA A 366 8.03 -11.26 13.90
C ALA A 366 8.12 -12.25 12.75
N ARG A 367 9.23 -13.00 12.63
CA ARG A 367 9.46 -14.00 11.60
C ARG A 367 8.42 -15.13 11.59
N VAL A 368 7.78 -15.39 12.71
CA VAL A 368 6.73 -16.42 12.83
C VAL A 368 5.33 -15.78 12.78
N ALA A 369 5.13 -14.72 13.55
CA ALA A 369 3.81 -14.13 13.74
C ALA A 369 3.29 -13.38 12.51
N GLY A 370 4.13 -12.56 11.88
CA GLY A 370 3.75 -11.74 10.72
C GLY A 370 3.26 -12.58 9.54
N PRO A 371 4.08 -13.53 9.02
CA PRO A 371 3.66 -14.36 7.89
C PRO A 371 2.38 -15.17 8.16
N GLY A 372 2.26 -15.74 9.36
CA GLY A 372 1.08 -16.51 9.76
C GLY A 372 -0.20 -15.65 9.74
N PHE A 373 -0.13 -14.47 10.35
CA PHE A 373 -1.26 -13.54 10.40
C PHE A 373 -1.65 -13.03 9.01
N VAL A 374 -0.68 -12.61 8.21
CA VAL A 374 -0.93 -12.08 6.87
C VAL A 374 -1.51 -13.15 5.93
N ALA A 375 -0.95 -14.36 5.94
CA ALA A 375 -1.45 -15.47 5.12
C ALA A 375 -2.89 -15.88 5.49
N GLN A 376 -3.26 -15.75 6.76
CA GLN A 376 -4.62 -16.05 7.22
C GLN A 376 -5.64 -14.97 6.87
N ASN A 377 -5.26 -13.70 6.71
CA ASN A 377 -6.20 -12.59 6.67
C ASN A 377 -6.10 -11.73 5.41
N PHE A 378 -4.91 -11.57 4.82
CA PHE A 378 -4.60 -10.53 3.83
C PHE A 378 -3.97 -11.08 2.54
N THR A 379 -4.32 -12.30 2.11
CA THR A 379 -3.99 -12.75 0.75
C THR A 379 -4.92 -12.13 -0.27
N TRP A 380 -4.45 -11.88 -1.49
CA TRP A 380 -5.31 -11.40 -2.59
C TRP A 380 -6.52 -12.30 -2.81
N ARG A 381 -6.38 -13.61 -2.59
CA ARG A 381 -7.49 -14.56 -2.66
C ARG A 381 -8.63 -14.18 -1.71
N ARG A 382 -8.31 -13.89 -0.42
CA ARG A 382 -9.30 -13.49 0.59
C ARG A 382 -9.88 -12.11 0.32
N VAL A 383 -9.02 -11.18 -0.12
CA VAL A 383 -9.44 -9.83 -0.52
C VAL A 383 -10.45 -9.90 -1.64
N VAL A 384 -10.21 -10.72 -2.67
CA VAL A 384 -11.14 -10.86 -3.80
C VAL A 384 -12.40 -11.62 -3.40
N ASP A 385 -12.35 -12.59 -2.47
CA ASP A 385 -13.56 -13.19 -1.90
C ASP A 385 -14.44 -12.13 -1.27
N ARG A 386 -13.89 -11.29 -0.38
CA ARG A 386 -14.62 -10.19 0.26
C ARG A 386 -15.10 -9.14 -0.75
N LEU A 387 -14.28 -8.79 -1.74
CA LEU A 387 -14.64 -7.86 -2.80
C LEU A 387 -15.89 -8.34 -3.57
N LEU A 388 -15.91 -9.62 -3.96
CA LEU A 388 -17.02 -10.23 -4.67
C LEU A 388 -18.29 -10.34 -3.82
N GLU A 389 -18.16 -10.63 -2.52
CA GLU A 389 -19.28 -10.62 -1.55
C GLU A 389 -19.90 -9.22 -1.46
N VAL A 390 -19.07 -8.19 -1.27
CA VAL A 390 -19.52 -6.80 -1.17
C VAL A 390 -20.19 -6.33 -2.48
N MET A 391 -19.61 -6.64 -3.62
CA MET A 391 -20.16 -6.25 -4.92
C MET A 391 -21.41 -7.06 -5.31
N GLY A 392 -21.50 -8.31 -4.87
CA GLY A 392 -22.62 -9.21 -5.18
C GLY A 392 -23.89 -8.98 -4.35
N GLY A 393 -23.86 -8.09 -3.35
CA GLY A 393 -25.05 -7.70 -2.57
C GLY A 393 -25.56 -8.77 -1.59
N ASP A 394 -24.80 -9.81 -1.28
CA ASP A 394 -25.15 -10.81 -0.29
C ASP A 394 -25.12 -10.20 1.13
N LYS A 395 -26.28 -9.69 1.59
CA LYS A 395 -26.49 -9.13 2.95
C LYS A 395 -26.46 -10.18 4.08
N LYS A 396 -25.88 -11.36 3.88
CA LYS A 396 -25.80 -12.40 4.91
C LYS A 396 -24.36 -12.64 5.31
N ARG A 397 -23.86 -11.75 6.13
CA ARG A 397 -22.92 -11.91 7.25
C ARG A 397 -22.36 -10.54 7.61
N GLU A 398 -23.05 -9.83 8.49
CA GLU A 398 -22.35 -8.98 9.46
C GLU A 398 -21.56 -9.92 10.38
N GLU A 399 -20.51 -10.54 9.86
CA GLU A 399 -19.45 -11.02 10.73
C GLU A 399 -18.81 -9.78 11.34
N LYS A 400 -18.72 -9.78 12.68
CA LYS A 400 -18.09 -8.76 13.50
C LYS A 400 -16.91 -8.19 12.72
N SER A 401 -17.01 -6.93 12.34
CA SER A 401 -15.92 -6.18 11.76
C SER A 401 -14.69 -6.42 12.64
N ILE A 402 -13.60 -6.90 12.04
CA ILE A 402 -12.29 -6.95 12.70
C ILE A 402 -11.86 -5.50 13.03
N PHE A 403 -12.58 -4.54 12.49
CA PHE A 403 -12.38 -3.10 12.62
C PHE A 403 -13.47 -2.52 13.50
N GLU A 404 -13.22 -2.41 14.81
CA GLU A 404 -13.99 -1.47 15.63
C GLU A 404 -13.56 -0.05 15.25
N PRO A 405 -14.49 0.85 14.89
CA PRO A 405 -14.13 2.22 14.59
C PRO A 405 -13.58 2.87 15.87
N ILE A 406 -12.32 3.34 15.81
CA ILE A 406 -11.84 4.29 16.80
C ILE A 406 -12.59 5.59 16.53
N ILE A 407 -13.60 5.86 17.34
CA ILE A 407 -14.30 7.16 17.39
C ILE A 407 -13.35 8.09 18.15
N LEU A 408 -12.65 8.96 17.41
CA LEU A 408 -11.92 10.12 17.94
C LEU A 408 -12.82 11.34 17.93
#